data_3cd26e58a4d222cc875b946033c12d38
#
_entry.id   3cd26e58a4d222cc875b946033c12d38
#
_cell.length_a   1.000
_cell.length_b   1.000
_cell.length_c   1.000
_cell.angle_alpha   90.00
_cell.angle_beta   90.00
_cell.angle_gamma   90.00
#
_symmetry.space_group_name_H-M   'P 1'
#
loop_
_entity.id
_entity.type
_entity.pdbx_description
1 polymer ?
#
loop_
_entity_poly.entity_id
_entity_poly.type
_entity_poly.pdbx_seq_one_letter_code
_entity_poly.pdbx_strand_id
1 'polypeptide(L)'
;MLFSILVSHITIARNFILPFVLSECQNYGTLNNADRKITYPNNNGYCDNSIVPGWYRLDGAAGRQMASSCLPTNRCNTYATGWLSGGHPSVADGQVTRTVCFHWQGNCCRWSTNIQVRNCGSYYVYYLSGTPDCNLRYCGTD
;
A
#
# COMPACT_ATOMS: atom_id res chain seq x y z
N MET A 1 -38.74 36.14 -22.91
CA MET A 1 -37.36 35.90 -23.37
C MET A 1 -36.44 35.82 -22.17
N LEU A 2 -36.67 34.90 -21.27
CA LEU A 2 -35.88 34.78 -20.02
C LEU A 2 -35.88 33.34 -19.46
N PHE A 3 -35.53 32.35 -20.29
CA PHE A 3 -35.50 30.96 -19.87
C PHE A 3 -34.23 30.18 -20.26
N SER A 4 -33.18 30.86 -20.72
CA SER A 4 -32.03 30.14 -21.29
C SER A 4 -30.73 30.21 -20.46
N ILE A 5 -30.73 30.75 -19.24
CA ILE A 5 -29.47 30.98 -18.50
C ILE A 5 -29.31 30.03 -17.30
N LEU A 6 -30.35 29.32 -16.90
CA LEU A 6 -30.31 28.52 -15.65
C LEU A 6 -29.84 27.07 -15.82
N VAL A 7 -29.66 26.58 -17.02
CA VAL A 7 -29.24 25.17 -17.26
C VAL A 7 -27.73 25.01 -17.33
N SER A 8 -26.99 26.09 -17.53
CA SER A 8 -25.52 26.03 -17.69
C SER A 8 -24.72 25.87 -16.42
N HIS A 9 -25.26 26.23 -15.26
CA HIS A 9 -24.47 26.20 -14.01
C HIS A 9 -24.47 24.87 -13.27
N ILE A 10 -25.41 23.98 -13.55
CA ILE A 10 -25.51 22.68 -12.83
C ILE A 10 -24.55 21.64 -13.40
N THR A 11 -24.16 21.77 -14.67
CA THR A 11 -23.30 20.81 -15.37
C THR A 11 -21.82 20.97 -15.00
N ILE A 12 -21.39 22.16 -14.57
CA ILE A 12 -20.00 22.45 -14.23
C ILE A 12 -19.63 21.90 -12.86
N ALA A 13 -20.55 21.88 -11.90
CA ALA A 13 -20.31 21.35 -10.57
C ALA A 13 -20.11 19.82 -10.52
N ARG A 14 -20.70 19.08 -11.46
CA ARG A 14 -20.55 17.61 -11.52
C ARG A 14 -19.20 17.16 -12.09
N ASN A 15 -18.58 17.96 -12.95
CA ASN A 15 -17.30 17.62 -13.57
C ASN A 15 -16.09 17.95 -12.71
N PHE A 16 -16.24 18.76 -11.65
CA PHE A 16 -15.13 19.17 -10.78
C PHE A 16 -14.88 18.24 -9.59
N ILE A 17 -15.85 17.41 -9.21
CA ILE A 17 -15.75 16.55 -8.01
C ILE A 17 -15.17 15.17 -8.35
N LEU A 18 -15.31 14.68 -9.61
CA LEU A 18 -14.89 13.33 -10.01
C LEU A 18 -13.38 13.13 -10.21
N PRO A 19 -12.56 14.10 -10.66
CA PRO A 19 -11.14 13.85 -10.89
C PRO A 19 -10.29 13.84 -9.61
N PHE A 20 -10.79 14.42 -8.49
CA PHE A 20 -9.99 14.62 -7.28
C PHE A 20 -10.11 13.50 -6.24
N VAL A 21 -11.12 12.64 -6.33
CA VAL A 21 -11.50 11.78 -5.20
C VAL A 21 -10.80 10.44 -5.18
N LEU A 22 -10.18 9.97 -6.29
CA LEU A 22 -9.63 8.61 -6.35
C LEU A 22 -8.35 8.51 -7.21
N SER A 23 -7.47 9.53 -7.25
CA SER A 23 -6.30 9.51 -8.14
C SER A 23 -5.33 8.37 -7.82
N GLU A 24 -5.06 8.09 -6.55
CA GLU A 24 -4.20 6.98 -6.13
C GLU A 24 -4.86 5.61 -6.34
N CYS A 25 -6.17 5.53 -6.32
CA CYS A 25 -6.91 4.30 -6.64
C CYS A 25 -6.92 3.99 -8.14
N GLN A 26 -6.50 4.92 -8.99
CA GLN A 26 -6.44 4.77 -10.45
C GLN A 26 -5.00 4.80 -10.99
N ASN A 27 -4.05 5.37 -10.24
CA ASN A 27 -2.67 5.54 -10.64
C ASN A 27 -1.73 4.93 -9.60
N TYR A 28 -1.38 3.69 -9.79
CA TYR A 28 -0.48 2.93 -8.91
C TYR A 28 0.35 1.93 -9.71
N GLY A 29 1.53 1.60 -9.19
CA GLY A 29 2.29 0.44 -9.64
C GLY A 29 1.74 -0.84 -9.01
N THR A 30 1.98 -1.97 -9.66
CA THR A 30 1.55 -3.28 -9.15
C THR A 30 2.74 -4.09 -8.67
N LEU A 31 2.61 -4.62 -7.44
CA LEU A 31 3.54 -5.58 -6.87
C LEU A 31 2.88 -6.97 -6.93
N ASN A 32 3.25 -7.78 -7.90
CA ASN A 32 2.61 -9.08 -8.17
C ASN A 32 3.58 -10.27 -8.11
N ASN A 33 4.81 -10.06 -7.68
CA ASN A 33 5.81 -11.12 -7.58
C ASN A 33 5.41 -12.14 -6.50
N ALA A 34 5.39 -13.41 -6.83
CA ALA A 34 5.05 -14.49 -5.91
C ALA A 34 5.96 -14.52 -4.67
N ASP A 35 7.20 -14.10 -4.81
CA ASP A 35 8.18 -14.08 -3.73
C ASP A 35 7.95 -12.98 -2.68
N ARG A 36 6.97 -12.08 -2.90
CA ARG A 36 6.52 -11.10 -1.89
C ARG A 36 5.53 -11.70 -0.89
N LYS A 37 4.95 -12.84 -1.20
CA LYS A 37 3.96 -13.46 -0.32
C LYS A 37 4.63 -14.04 0.92
N ILE A 38 3.99 -13.90 2.07
CA ILE A 38 4.53 -14.42 3.36
C ILE A 38 4.70 -15.93 3.38
N THR A 39 4.03 -16.63 2.47
CA THR A 39 4.14 -18.09 2.31
C THR A 39 5.27 -18.52 1.39
N TYR A 40 5.99 -17.58 0.77
CA TYR A 40 7.11 -17.92 -0.10
C TYR A 40 8.23 -18.61 0.68
N PRO A 41 8.64 -19.82 0.27
CA PRO A 41 9.45 -20.71 1.13
C PRO A 41 10.93 -20.32 1.18
N ASN A 42 11.45 -19.60 0.18
CA ASN A 42 12.85 -19.30 0.05
C ASN A 42 13.16 -17.90 0.63
N ASN A 43 14.42 -17.73 1.00
CA ASN A 43 14.94 -16.45 1.48
C ASN A 43 16.30 -16.17 0.82
N ASN A 44 16.31 -15.24 -0.14
CA ASN A 44 17.51 -14.78 -0.83
C ASN A 44 17.93 -13.37 -0.38
N GLY A 45 17.33 -12.83 0.68
CA GLY A 45 17.67 -11.54 1.22
C GLY A 45 17.33 -10.35 0.31
N TYR A 46 16.24 -10.45 -0.47
CA TYR A 46 15.79 -9.33 -1.30
C TYR A 46 15.40 -8.12 -0.46
N CYS A 47 15.52 -6.95 -1.06
CA CYS A 47 15.44 -5.68 -0.38
C CYS A 47 14.62 -4.67 -1.19
N ASP A 48 13.81 -3.88 -0.52
CA ASP A 48 13.04 -2.80 -1.14
C ASP A 48 13.67 -1.41 -0.91
N ASN A 49 14.95 -1.33 -0.59
CA ASN A 49 15.62 -0.05 -0.36
C ASN A 49 15.70 0.85 -1.62
N SER A 50 15.54 0.28 -2.79
CA SER A 50 15.57 0.99 -4.08
C SER A 50 14.21 1.05 -4.78
N ILE A 51 13.11 0.70 -4.11
CA ILE A 51 11.78 0.87 -4.70
C ILE A 51 11.54 2.34 -5.02
N VAL A 52 11.04 2.61 -6.23
CA VAL A 52 10.74 3.98 -6.64
C VAL A 52 9.58 4.51 -5.80
N PRO A 53 9.70 5.68 -5.14
CA PRO A 53 8.61 6.23 -4.35
C PRO A 53 7.34 6.41 -5.16
N GLY A 54 6.21 5.92 -4.64
CA GLY A 54 4.93 6.01 -5.33
C GLY A 54 3.85 5.14 -4.71
N TRP A 55 2.68 5.21 -5.30
CA TRP A 55 1.54 4.37 -4.91
C TRP A 55 1.67 2.99 -5.53
N TYR A 56 1.43 1.96 -4.72
CA TYR A 56 1.51 0.55 -5.13
C TYR A 56 0.30 -0.23 -4.62
N ARG A 57 -0.11 -1.21 -5.43
CA ARG A 57 -1.09 -2.24 -5.08
C ARG A 57 -0.40 -3.60 -5.05
N LEU A 58 -0.65 -4.38 -4.00
CA LEU A 58 -0.34 -5.80 -4.00
C LEU A 58 -1.45 -6.55 -4.72
N ASP A 59 -1.09 -7.45 -5.63
CA ASP A 59 -2.06 -8.19 -6.44
C ASP A 59 -1.51 -9.56 -6.88
N GLY A 60 -2.40 -10.44 -7.33
CA GLY A 60 -2.04 -11.73 -7.89
C GLY A 60 -1.23 -12.61 -6.94
N ALA A 61 -0.10 -13.10 -7.40
CA ALA A 61 0.74 -14.04 -6.65
C ALA A 61 1.41 -13.45 -5.41
N ALA A 62 1.48 -12.13 -5.30
CA ALA A 62 2.00 -11.43 -4.10
C ALA A 62 0.99 -11.36 -2.94
N GLY A 63 -0.25 -11.77 -3.17
CA GLY A 63 -1.36 -11.56 -2.24
C GLY A 63 -2.08 -10.24 -2.51
N ARG A 64 -3.07 -9.90 -1.69
CA ARG A 64 -3.97 -8.76 -1.93
C ARG A 64 -3.68 -7.56 -1.03
N GLN A 65 -2.95 -7.76 0.05
CA GLN A 65 -2.71 -6.72 1.04
C GLN A 65 -1.41 -6.98 1.79
N MET A 66 -0.88 -5.98 2.48
CA MET A 66 0.19 -6.19 3.43
C MET A 66 -0.32 -6.99 4.62
N ALA A 67 0.53 -7.85 5.18
CA ALA A 67 0.22 -8.47 6.47
C ALA A 67 0.06 -7.40 7.55
N SER A 68 -0.87 -7.60 8.47
CA SER A 68 -1.20 -6.64 9.54
C SER A 68 -0.87 -7.13 10.95
N SER A 69 -0.06 -8.16 11.04
CA SER A 69 0.51 -8.67 12.30
C SER A 69 1.98 -8.98 12.13
N CYS A 70 2.71 -9.05 13.25
CA CYS A 70 4.13 -9.39 13.23
C CYS A 70 4.35 -10.74 12.56
N LEU A 71 5.11 -10.72 11.48
CA LEU A 71 5.46 -11.92 10.71
C LEU A 71 6.72 -12.57 11.26
N PRO A 72 6.88 -13.90 11.12
CA PRO A 72 8.19 -14.52 11.28
C PRO A 72 9.22 -13.90 10.34
N THR A 73 10.46 -13.82 10.77
CA THR A 73 11.58 -13.44 9.90
C THR A 73 11.79 -14.47 8.79
N ASN A 74 12.57 -14.13 7.78
CA ASN A 74 12.92 -15.04 6.69
C ASN A 74 11.68 -15.53 5.91
N ARG A 75 10.76 -14.61 5.63
CA ARG A 75 9.61 -14.79 4.74
C ARG A 75 9.66 -13.75 3.64
N CYS A 76 8.75 -13.86 2.66
CA CYS A 76 8.66 -13.01 1.47
C CYS A 76 10.03 -12.69 0.84
N ASN A 77 10.89 -13.70 0.77
CA ASN A 77 12.23 -13.67 0.16
C ASN A 77 13.17 -12.60 0.73
N THR A 78 13.01 -12.26 2.01
CA THR A 78 13.81 -11.28 2.74
C THR A 78 14.16 -11.77 4.14
N TYR A 79 15.07 -11.08 4.83
CA TYR A 79 15.41 -11.41 6.22
C TYR A 79 14.44 -10.74 7.20
N ALA A 80 14.28 -9.44 7.12
CA ALA A 80 13.40 -8.67 7.98
C ALA A 80 12.09 -8.35 7.29
N THR A 81 11.03 -9.01 7.73
CA THR A 81 9.72 -9.00 7.10
C THR A 81 8.91 -7.77 7.50
N GLY A 82 8.45 -7.02 6.51
CA GLY A 82 7.65 -5.81 6.70
C GLY A 82 6.17 -6.10 6.82
N TRP A 83 5.53 -5.54 7.86
CA TRP A 83 4.11 -5.69 8.13
C TRP A 83 3.48 -4.37 8.58
N LEU A 84 2.19 -4.21 8.32
CA LEU A 84 1.45 -2.98 8.60
C LEU A 84 0.97 -2.95 10.04
N SER A 85 1.55 -2.09 10.85
CA SER A 85 1.11 -1.86 12.23
C SER A 85 -0.09 -0.91 12.25
N GLY A 86 -1.10 -1.23 13.06
CA GLY A 86 -2.32 -0.44 13.19
C GLY A 86 -3.47 -0.85 12.26
N GLY A 87 -3.25 -1.84 11.42
CA GLY A 87 -4.28 -2.41 10.53
C GLY A 87 -4.65 -1.52 9.34
N HIS A 88 -5.52 -2.05 8.50
CA HIS A 88 -5.97 -1.37 7.29
C HIS A 88 -7.11 -0.40 7.59
N PRO A 89 -7.18 0.76 6.90
CA PRO A 89 -8.29 1.69 7.05
C PRO A 89 -9.56 1.19 6.39
N SER A 90 -10.71 1.71 6.83
CA SER A 90 -11.95 1.59 6.08
C SER A 90 -11.96 2.54 4.88
N VAL A 91 -12.92 2.35 3.97
CA VAL A 91 -13.12 3.29 2.84
C VAL A 91 -13.40 4.70 3.36
N ALA A 92 -14.22 4.82 4.42
CA ALA A 92 -14.61 6.11 5.00
C ALA A 92 -13.43 6.87 5.64
N ASP A 93 -12.38 6.17 6.07
CA ASP A 93 -11.20 6.81 6.67
C ASP A 93 -10.37 7.61 5.66
N GLY A 94 -10.54 7.35 4.36
CA GLY A 94 -9.76 7.99 3.32
C GLY A 94 -8.29 7.58 3.37
N GLN A 95 -7.41 8.51 3.05
CA GLN A 95 -5.98 8.32 3.12
C GLN A 95 -5.50 8.49 4.56
N VAL A 96 -4.80 7.48 5.08
CA VAL A 96 -4.30 7.48 6.46
C VAL A 96 -2.81 7.19 6.52
N THR A 97 -2.16 7.69 7.56
CA THR A 97 -0.77 7.32 7.88
C THR A 97 -0.76 6.04 8.70
N ARG A 98 0.10 5.09 8.32
CA ARG A 98 0.38 3.86 9.07
C ARG A 98 1.88 3.62 9.16
N THR A 99 2.29 2.93 10.20
CA THR A 99 3.67 2.49 10.37
C THR A 99 3.84 1.09 9.80
N VAL A 100 4.83 0.89 8.95
CA VAL A 100 5.34 -0.43 8.60
C VAL A 100 6.48 -0.78 9.55
N CYS A 101 6.36 -1.90 10.23
CA CYS A 101 7.38 -2.46 11.10
C CYS A 101 8.12 -3.59 10.41
N PHE A 102 9.41 -3.71 10.64
CA PHE A 102 10.25 -4.79 10.09
C PHE A 102 10.79 -5.64 11.25
N HIS A 103 10.45 -6.92 11.24
CA HIS A 103 10.79 -7.86 12.29
C HIS A 103 12.22 -8.39 12.10
N TRP A 104 13.02 -8.31 13.15
CA TRP A 104 14.35 -8.91 13.20
C TRP A 104 14.78 -9.22 14.64
N GLN A 105 15.44 -10.35 14.82
CA GLN A 105 16.04 -10.77 16.10
C GLN A 105 15.08 -10.68 17.31
N GLY A 106 13.87 -11.18 17.16
CA GLY A 106 12.86 -11.17 18.22
C GLY A 106 12.20 -9.83 18.48
N ASN A 107 12.53 -8.80 17.73
CA ASN A 107 11.89 -7.49 17.79
C ASN A 107 10.97 -7.31 16.58
N CYS A 108 9.66 -7.33 16.81
CA CYS A 108 8.67 -7.19 15.74
C CYS A 108 8.74 -5.85 15.00
N CYS A 109 9.41 -4.84 15.56
CA CYS A 109 9.58 -3.53 14.98
C CYS A 109 11.00 -3.01 15.15
N ARG A 110 11.99 -3.78 14.71
CA ARG A 110 13.41 -3.41 14.77
C ARG A 110 13.71 -2.16 13.96
N TRP A 111 13.08 -2.02 12.80
CA TRP A 111 13.04 -0.82 11.99
C TRP A 111 11.59 -0.48 11.67
N SER A 112 11.34 0.77 11.36
CA SER A 112 10.02 1.22 10.94
C SER A 112 10.11 2.35 9.92
N THR A 113 9.03 2.49 9.14
CA THR A 113 8.82 3.63 8.26
C THR A 113 7.34 3.95 8.22
N ASN A 114 6.99 5.23 8.09
CA ASN A 114 5.61 5.65 7.92
C ASN A 114 5.25 5.68 6.44
N ILE A 115 4.07 5.19 6.14
CA ILE A 115 3.51 5.17 4.78
C ILE A 115 2.09 5.75 4.81
N GLN A 116 1.58 6.10 3.62
CA GLN A 116 0.17 6.40 3.43
C GLN A 116 -0.55 5.15 2.92
N VAL A 117 -1.76 4.93 3.39
CA VAL A 117 -2.62 3.80 2.97
C VAL A 117 -4.00 4.33 2.66
N ARG A 118 -4.61 3.81 1.59
CA ARG A 118 -6.01 4.05 1.28
C ARG A 118 -6.72 2.75 0.96
N ASN A 119 -7.94 2.61 1.47
CA ASN A 119 -8.86 1.57 1.05
C ASN A 119 -9.64 2.06 -0.18
N CYS A 120 -9.43 1.42 -1.33
CA CYS A 120 -10.09 1.76 -2.59
C CYS A 120 -11.38 0.95 -2.84
N GLY A 121 -11.92 0.30 -1.80
CA GLY A 121 -13.12 -0.52 -1.87
C GLY A 121 -12.77 -2.01 -1.97
N SER A 122 -12.34 -2.47 -3.14
CA SER A 122 -11.98 -3.87 -3.38
C SER A 122 -10.50 -4.18 -3.22
N TYR A 123 -9.67 -3.18 -2.99
CA TYR A 123 -8.22 -3.32 -2.79
C TYR A 123 -7.67 -2.14 -1.98
N TYR A 124 -6.44 -2.29 -1.50
CA TYR A 124 -5.68 -1.23 -0.84
C TYR A 124 -4.57 -0.73 -1.74
N VAL A 125 -4.23 0.54 -1.61
CA VAL A 125 -3.02 1.13 -2.19
C VAL A 125 -2.15 1.72 -1.08
N TYR A 126 -0.84 1.62 -1.25
CA TYR A 126 0.17 2.01 -0.28
C TYR A 126 1.17 2.94 -0.95
N TYR A 127 1.44 4.09 -0.34
CA TYR A 127 2.54 4.92 -0.79
C TYR A 127 3.84 4.41 -0.18
N LEU A 128 4.62 3.72 -0.99
CA LEU A 128 5.86 3.08 -0.58
C LEU A 128 7.06 3.88 -1.06
N SER A 129 8.11 3.87 -0.26
CA SER A 129 9.43 4.38 -0.57
C SER A 129 10.48 3.37 -0.12
N GLY A 130 11.76 3.64 -0.41
CA GLY A 130 12.85 2.78 0.00
C GLY A 130 12.80 2.46 1.49
N THR A 131 13.04 1.19 1.83
CA THR A 131 13.11 0.75 3.22
C THR A 131 14.31 1.37 3.94
N PRO A 132 14.24 1.54 5.29
CA PRO A 132 15.31 2.19 6.06
C PRO A 132 16.68 1.52 5.96
N ASP A 133 16.69 0.23 5.66
CA ASP A 133 17.92 -0.55 5.54
C ASP A 133 17.73 -1.65 4.50
N CYS A 134 18.78 -2.35 4.14
CA CYS A 134 18.71 -3.52 3.28
C CYS A 134 18.60 -4.78 4.08
N ASN A 135 18.05 -5.75 3.48
CA ASN A 135 17.31 -6.95 3.63
C ASN A 135 15.98 -6.74 4.37
N LEU A 136 15.33 -5.60 4.10
CA LEU A 136 13.96 -5.31 4.51
C LEU A 136 13.03 -5.26 3.28
N ARG A 137 11.84 -5.82 3.39
CA ARG A 137 10.89 -5.89 2.28
C ARG A 137 9.45 -5.77 2.76
N TYR A 138 8.62 -5.10 1.97
CA TYR A 138 7.17 -5.05 2.17
C TYR A 138 6.57 -6.40 1.75
N CYS A 139 5.89 -7.09 2.68
CA CYS A 139 5.39 -8.44 2.48
C CYS A 139 3.88 -8.46 2.27
N GLY A 140 3.43 -9.34 1.37
CA GLY A 140 2.03 -9.50 1.01
C GLY A 140 1.40 -10.77 1.59
N THR A 141 0.08 -10.72 1.76
CA THR A 141 -0.78 -11.84 2.15
C THR A 141 -2.11 -11.76 1.43
N ASP A 142 -2.91 -12.81 1.49
CA ASP A 142 -4.28 -12.83 0.96
C ASP A 142 -5.25 -12.11 1.87
#